data_9a88048d36ed34ef6c8f6190283eae9a
#
_entry.id   9a88048d36ed34ef6c8f6190283eae9a
#
_cell.length_a   1.000
_cell.length_b   1.000
_cell.length_c   1.000
_cell.angle_alpha   90.00
_cell.angle_beta   90.00
_cell.angle_gamma   90.00
#
_symmetry.space_group_name_H-M   'P 1'
#
loop_
_entity.id
_entity.type
_entity.pdbx_description
1 polymer ?
#
loop_
_entity_poly.entity_id
_entity_poly.type
_entity_poly.pdbx_seq_one_letter_code
_entity_poly.pdbx_strand_id
1 'polypeptide(L)'
;RRKFSITQADDRTGVRFVIDSKEFAFSQLSDGFKSMVSLYMDIANTAMNLVFERAQDFNGIVIIDELGTHLHPRWRMNIVKSLRQLFPQTQFICSTHEPLCLRGLKDDEVRVLRRIKGKVKFVEDLPPVSGLTAEQLLTSAHFGLSSTIDPEVEAEFEEYYDLLYRQAKGDALSEDSLSRLDTLRSRLAASGARTGIFSGTRLDQLVYEAVDKLIAATPERNAIESLNEAQITELDALWNQAAGR
;
A
#
# COMPACT_ATOMS: atom_id res chain seq x y z
N ARG A 1 -19.79 -5.35 16.39
CA ARG A 1 -19.66 -3.89 16.21
C ARG A 1 -19.55 -3.28 17.60
N ARG A 2 -18.47 -2.56 17.91
CA ARG A 2 -18.35 -1.82 19.15
C ARG A 2 -19.39 -0.68 19.13
N LYS A 3 -20.22 -0.59 20.18
CA LYS A 3 -21.13 0.53 20.34
C LYS A 3 -20.34 1.70 20.92
N PHE A 4 -20.42 2.82 20.24
CA PHE A 4 -19.81 4.08 20.65
C PHE A 4 -20.91 5.12 20.80
N SER A 5 -20.88 5.84 21.90
CA SER A 5 -21.72 7.00 22.12
C SER A 5 -20.99 8.06 22.94
N ILE A 6 -21.40 9.29 22.79
CA ILE A 6 -20.93 10.41 23.59
C ILE A 6 -22.02 10.73 24.58
N THR A 7 -21.68 10.83 25.86
CA THR A 7 -22.57 11.32 26.90
C THR A 7 -22.09 12.68 27.33
N GLN A 8 -23.04 13.61 27.45
CA GLN A 8 -22.75 14.91 28.04
C GLN A 8 -22.53 14.72 29.53
N ALA A 9 -21.34 15.06 30.00
CA ALA A 9 -21.07 15.15 31.43
C ALA A 9 -21.30 16.58 31.91
N ASP A 10 -21.44 16.78 33.21
CA ASP A 10 -21.61 18.10 33.79
C ASP A 10 -20.37 18.99 33.54
N ASP A 11 -20.52 20.31 33.79
CA ASP A 11 -19.47 21.32 33.54
C ASP A 11 -18.12 21.03 34.22
N ARG A 12 -18.08 20.09 35.19
CA ARG A 12 -16.87 19.75 35.94
C ARG A 12 -16.12 18.54 35.40
N THR A 13 -16.80 17.64 34.68
CA THR A 13 -16.22 16.35 34.25
C THR A 13 -15.93 16.25 32.77
N GLY A 14 -16.36 17.24 31.99
CA GLY A 14 -16.15 17.26 30.52
C GLY A 14 -16.91 16.17 29.76
N VAL A 15 -16.57 16.01 28.50
CA VAL A 15 -17.20 15.02 27.61
C VAL A 15 -16.72 13.61 27.97
N ARG A 16 -17.67 12.69 28.15
CA ARG A 16 -17.42 11.27 28.35
C ARG A 16 -17.78 10.43 27.15
N PHE A 17 -17.00 9.42 26.91
CA PHE A 17 -17.14 8.48 25.80
C PHE A 17 -17.53 7.11 26.36
N VAL A 18 -18.62 6.55 25.84
CA VAL A 18 -19.04 5.18 26.19
C VAL A 18 -18.63 4.24 25.09
N ILE A 19 -17.78 3.29 25.40
CA ILE A 19 -17.31 2.25 24.48
C ILE A 19 -17.62 0.89 25.10
N ASP A 20 -18.43 0.09 24.43
CA ASP A 20 -18.83 -1.23 24.92
C ASP A 20 -19.36 -1.18 26.38
N SER A 21 -20.22 -0.19 26.68
CA SER A 21 -20.85 0.05 27.99
C SER A 21 -19.90 0.49 29.11
N LYS A 22 -18.65 0.87 28.78
CA LYS A 22 -17.71 1.46 29.75
C LYS A 22 -17.47 2.92 29.41
N GLU A 23 -17.43 3.76 30.43
CA GLU A 23 -17.17 5.19 30.29
C GLU A 23 -15.69 5.49 30.36
N PHE A 24 -15.24 6.39 29.49
CA PHE A 24 -13.88 6.88 29.41
C PHE A 24 -13.87 8.41 29.31
N ALA A 25 -12.96 9.05 30.04
CA ALA A 25 -12.61 10.43 29.77
C ALA A 25 -11.79 10.53 28.48
N PHE A 26 -11.77 11.70 27.83
CA PHE A 26 -10.96 11.92 26.62
C PHE A 26 -9.48 11.58 26.83
N SER A 27 -8.93 11.93 28.00
CA SER A 27 -7.53 11.62 28.36
C SER A 27 -7.19 10.13 28.40
N GLN A 28 -8.18 9.28 28.66
CA GLN A 28 -8.04 7.82 28.76
C GLN A 28 -8.14 7.11 27.41
N LEU A 29 -8.49 7.82 26.34
CA LEU A 29 -8.55 7.27 25.01
C LEU A 29 -7.15 7.09 24.44
N SER A 30 -6.96 6.11 23.55
CA SER A 30 -5.72 5.98 22.78
C SER A 30 -5.52 7.18 21.85
N ASP A 31 -4.27 7.52 21.55
CA ASP A 31 -3.96 8.72 20.77
C ASP A 31 -4.61 8.70 19.37
N GLY A 32 -4.64 7.56 18.69
CA GLY A 32 -5.35 7.42 17.43
C GLY A 32 -6.86 7.64 17.54
N PHE A 33 -7.47 7.24 18.67
CA PHE A 33 -8.88 7.51 18.92
C PHE A 33 -9.12 8.99 19.25
N LYS A 34 -8.24 9.60 20.04
CA LYS A 34 -8.27 11.04 20.32
C LYS A 34 -8.20 11.85 19.02
N SER A 35 -7.24 11.55 18.15
CA SER A 35 -7.05 12.26 16.87
C SER A 35 -8.30 12.18 15.99
N MET A 36 -8.92 11.01 15.90
CA MET A 36 -10.14 10.82 15.11
C MET A 36 -11.32 11.59 15.71
N VAL A 37 -11.53 11.49 17.02
CA VAL A 37 -12.59 12.21 17.72
C VAL A 37 -12.39 13.71 17.61
N SER A 38 -11.15 14.20 17.81
CA SER A 38 -10.84 15.63 17.66
C SER A 38 -11.17 16.14 16.26
N LEU A 39 -10.78 15.41 15.21
CA LEU A 39 -11.11 15.77 13.83
C LEU A 39 -12.62 15.90 13.60
N TYR A 40 -13.40 14.92 14.06
CA TYR A 40 -14.85 14.96 13.89
C TYR A 40 -15.51 16.06 14.70
N MET A 41 -15.06 16.27 15.92
CA MET A 41 -15.57 17.32 16.80
C MET A 41 -15.23 18.71 16.26
N ASP A 42 -14.06 18.90 15.71
CA ASP A 42 -13.64 20.17 15.11
C ASP A 42 -14.49 20.54 13.91
N ILE A 43 -14.69 19.58 12.98
CA ILE A 43 -15.60 19.79 11.84
C ILE A 43 -17.03 20.06 12.32
N ALA A 44 -17.53 19.27 13.26
CA ALA A 44 -18.89 19.42 13.77
C ALA A 44 -19.09 20.76 14.48
N ASN A 45 -18.15 21.17 15.33
CA ASN A 45 -18.19 22.43 16.03
C ASN A 45 -18.14 23.63 15.06
N THR A 46 -17.29 23.56 14.05
CA THR A 46 -17.21 24.58 13.00
C THR A 46 -18.54 24.68 12.24
N ALA A 47 -19.12 23.54 11.86
CA ALA A 47 -20.43 23.51 11.19
C ALA A 47 -21.54 24.14 12.03
N MET A 48 -21.62 23.79 13.32
CA MET A 48 -22.63 24.32 14.25
C MET A 48 -22.46 25.83 14.49
N ASN A 49 -21.23 26.34 14.52
CA ASN A 49 -20.94 27.76 14.63
C ASN A 49 -21.28 28.55 13.37
N LEU A 50 -21.44 27.89 12.22
CA LEU A 50 -21.83 28.46 10.93
C LEU A 50 -23.36 28.41 10.67
N VAL A 51 -24.19 28.35 11.73
CA VAL A 51 -25.67 28.38 11.62
C VAL A 51 -26.31 27.06 11.16
N PHE A 52 -25.64 25.95 11.27
CA PHE A 52 -26.24 24.63 11.04
C PHE A 52 -26.75 24.03 12.36
N GLU A 53 -28.00 23.61 12.39
CA GLU A 53 -28.58 22.98 13.60
C GLU A 53 -27.93 21.60 13.89
N ARG A 54 -27.50 20.91 12.83
CA ARG A 54 -26.84 19.62 12.94
C ARG A 54 -25.62 19.59 12.05
N ALA A 55 -24.52 19.00 12.53
CA ALA A 55 -23.29 18.85 11.77
C ALA A 55 -23.49 18.11 10.42
N GLN A 56 -24.49 17.24 10.34
CA GLN A 56 -24.82 16.48 9.12
C GLN A 56 -25.41 17.36 8.00
N ASP A 57 -25.95 18.52 8.35
CA ASP A 57 -26.54 19.45 7.40
C ASP A 57 -25.52 20.43 6.81
N PHE A 58 -24.27 20.33 7.26
CA PHE A 58 -23.16 21.16 6.79
C PHE A 58 -22.90 20.93 5.29
N ASN A 59 -23.24 21.96 4.51
CA ASN A 59 -23.03 22.01 3.07
C ASN A 59 -21.88 22.97 2.77
N GLY A 60 -20.66 22.45 2.78
CA GLY A 60 -19.46 23.26 2.62
C GLY A 60 -18.29 22.43 2.13
N ILE A 61 -17.11 23.04 2.12
CA ILE A 61 -15.85 22.42 1.74
C ILE A 61 -14.98 22.33 2.99
N VAL A 62 -14.44 21.13 3.25
CA VAL A 62 -13.46 20.88 4.31
C VAL A 62 -12.15 20.46 3.65
N ILE A 63 -11.09 21.18 3.96
CA ILE A 63 -9.75 20.88 3.49
C ILE A 63 -8.98 20.25 4.64
N ILE A 64 -8.43 19.05 4.42
CA ILE A 64 -7.65 18.31 5.41
C ILE A 64 -6.28 18.03 4.82
N ASP A 65 -5.26 18.59 5.44
CA ASP A 65 -3.88 18.25 5.11
C ASP A 65 -3.44 17.02 5.90
N GLU A 66 -2.79 16.08 5.23
CA GLU A 66 -2.26 14.84 5.81
C GLU A 66 -3.34 13.96 6.48
N LEU A 67 -4.40 13.64 5.73
CA LEU A 67 -5.45 12.74 6.21
C LEU A 67 -4.85 11.38 6.60
N GLY A 68 -5.10 10.97 7.83
CA GLY A 68 -4.62 9.69 8.36
C GLY A 68 -3.39 9.80 9.24
N THR A 69 -2.76 10.97 9.34
CA THR A 69 -1.64 11.21 10.27
C THR A 69 -2.08 10.88 11.71
N HIS A 70 -1.25 10.13 12.42
CA HIS A 70 -1.50 9.63 13.78
C HIS A 70 -2.69 8.66 13.93
N LEU A 71 -3.38 8.29 12.87
CA LEU A 71 -4.44 7.28 12.93
C LEU A 71 -3.85 5.86 12.92
N HIS A 72 -4.41 5.00 13.75
CA HIS A 72 -4.14 3.57 13.67
C HIS A 72 -4.60 3.00 12.31
N PRO A 73 -3.91 2.02 11.69
CA PRO A 73 -4.25 1.46 10.37
C PRO A 73 -5.73 1.10 10.18
N ARG A 74 -6.39 0.55 11.21
CA ARG A 74 -7.84 0.25 11.16
C ARG A 74 -8.70 1.49 10.95
N TRP A 75 -8.30 2.64 11.47
CA TRP A 75 -9.01 3.91 11.33
C TRP A 75 -8.76 4.51 9.95
N ARG A 76 -7.52 4.44 9.45
CA ARG A 76 -7.17 4.87 8.08
C ARG A 76 -8.04 4.18 7.03
N MET A 77 -8.26 2.87 7.17
CA MET A 77 -9.14 2.10 6.26
C MET A 77 -10.60 2.52 6.26
N ASN A 78 -11.05 3.23 7.27
CA ASN A 78 -12.46 3.58 7.45
C ASN A 78 -12.73 5.09 7.44
N ILE A 79 -11.69 5.93 7.43
CA ILE A 79 -11.82 7.38 7.60
C ILE A 79 -12.72 8.01 6.54
N VAL A 80 -12.51 7.68 5.27
CA VAL A 80 -13.31 8.19 4.15
C VAL A 80 -14.78 7.83 4.32
N LYS A 81 -15.06 6.56 4.61
CA LYS A 81 -16.43 6.09 4.85
C LYS A 81 -17.08 6.82 6.02
N SER A 82 -16.34 7.01 7.10
CA SER A 82 -16.86 7.67 8.30
C SER A 82 -17.13 9.16 8.07
N LEU A 83 -16.24 9.87 7.38
CA LEU A 83 -16.46 11.28 7.02
C LEU A 83 -17.70 11.45 6.15
N ARG A 84 -17.88 10.60 5.12
CA ARG A 84 -19.07 10.62 4.26
C ARG A 84 -20.37 10.31 5.00
N GLN A 85 -20.30 9.42 5.99
CA GLN A 85 -21.49 9.08 6.79
C GLN A 85 -21.88 10.18 7.78
N LEU A 86 -20.89 10.85 8.38
CA LEU A 86 -21.12 11.90 9.36
C LEU A 86 -21.45 13.23 8.72
N PHE A 87 -20.90 13.52 7.55
CA PHE A 87 -21.05 14.80 6.85
C PHE A 87 -21.41 14.55 5.37
N PRO A 88 -22.64 14.06 5.09
CA PRO A 88 -23.01 13.58 3.76
C PRO A 88 -23.13 14.67 2.70
N GLN A 89 -23.26 15.93 3.11
CA GLN A 89 -23.39 17.09 2.21
C GLN A 89 -22.08 17.87 2.06
N THR A 90 -21.01 17.44 2.74
CA THR A 90 -19.73 18.14 2.75
C THR A 90 -18.80 17.61 1.65
N GLN A 91 -18.18 18.51 0.91
CA GLN A 91 -17.08 18.17 0.02
C GLN A 91 -15.77 18.15 0.81
N PHE A 92 -15.03 17.04 0.72
CA PHE A 92 -13.70 16.92 1.32
C PHE A 92 -12.62 17.01 0.25
N ILE A 93 -11.61 17.84 0.52
CA ILE A 93 -10.37 17.92 -0.27
C ILE A 93 -9.24 17.56 0.70
N CYS A 94 -8.59 16.42 0.47
CA CYS A 94 -7.61 15.89 1.41
C CYS A 94 -6.29 15.61 0.71
N SER A 95 -5.17 15.97 1.34
CA SER A 95 -3.89 15.39 1.03
C SER A 95 -3.63 14.16 1.90
N THR A 96 -2.88 13.21 1.40
CA THR A 96 -2.42 12.06 2.19
C THR A 96 -1.23 11.36 1.51
N HIS A 97 -0.34 10.81 2.31
CA HIS A 97 0.70 9.87 1.89
C HIS A 97 0.42 8.43 2.40
N GLU A 98 -0.79 8.18 2.93
CA GLU A 98 -1.17 6.92 3.54
C GLU A 98 -2.03 6.08 2.59
N PRO A 99 -1.54 4.93 2.09
CA PRO A 99 -2.27 4.12 1.11
C PRO A 99 -3.60 3.59 1.64
N LEU A 100 -3.70 3.36 2.96
CA LEU A 100 -4.93 2.89 3.57
C LEU A 100 -6.05 3.93 3.59
N CYS A 101 -5.72 5.23 3.50
CA CYS A 101 -6.71 6.31 3.42
C CYS A 101 -7.39 6.37 2.04
N LEU A 102 -6.86 5.70 1.03
CA LEU A 102 -7.52 5.59 -0.28
C LEU A 102 -8.69 4.60 -0.28
N ARG A 103 -8.87 3.84 0.81
CA ARG A 103 -9.96 2.87 0.92
C ARG A 103 -11.33 3.55 0.95
N GLY A 104 -12.21 3.12 0.05
CA GLY A 104 -13.57 3.66 -0.09
C GLY A 104 -13.65 4.89 -0.99
N LEU A 105 -12.55 5.33 -1.60
CA LEU A 105 -12.54 6.27 -2.71
C LEU A 105 -12.88 5.57 -4.02
N LYS A 106 -13.46 6.32 -4.94
CA LYS A 106 -13.63 5.93 -6.35
C LYS A 106 -12.39 6.35 -7.13
N ASP A 107 -12.20 5.75 -8.29
CA ASP A 107 -10.99 5.98 -9.11
C ASP A 107 -10.88 7.45 -9.59
N ASP A 108 -12.01 8.11 -9.83
CA ASP A 108 -12.09 9.52 -10.22
C ASP A 108 -11.89 10.51 -9.07
N GLU A 109 -11.86 10.04 -7.83
CA GLU A 109 -11.66 10.88 -6.63
C GLU A 109 -10.20 11.00 -6.22
N VAL A 110 -9.30 10.21 -6.82
CA VAL A 110 -7.86 10.24 -6.51
C VAL A 110 -7.12 11.07 -7.55
N ARG A 111 -6.24 11.93 -7.08
CA ARG A 111 -5.33 12.72 -7.92
C ARG A 111 -3.92 12.61 -7.38
N VAL A 112 -2.97 12.25 -8.22
CA VAL A 112 -1.55 12.16 -7.87
C VAL A 112 -0.80 13.33 -8.47
N LEU A 113 -0.05 14.03 -7.62
CA LEU A 113 0.81 15.14 -8.01
C LEU A 113 2.26 14.69 -8.02
N ARG A 114 2.97 14.91 -9.13
CA ARG A 114 4.41 14.66 -9.23
C ARG A 114 5.15 15.88 -9.74
N ARG A 115 6.36 16.07 -9.22
CA ARG A 115 7.27 17.08 -9.73
C ARG A 115 8.07 16.50 -10.90
N ILE A 116 7.80 16.99 -12.10
CA ILE A 116 8.48 16.58 -13.34
C ILE A 116 9.18 17.80 -13.91
N LYS A 117 10.51 17.74 -14.04
CA LYS A 117 11.34 18.85 -14.55
C LYS A 117 11.05 20.18 -13.83
N GLY A 118 10.95 20.14 -12.50
CA GLY A 118 10.72 21.32 -11.66
C GLY A 118 9.26 21.82 -11.61
N LYS A 119 8.34 21.28 -12.40
CA LYS A 119 6.92 21.65 -12.43
C LYS A 119 6.08 20.54 -11.79
N VAL A 120 5.06 20.93 -11.03
CA VAL A 120 4.07 19.99 -10.50
C VAL A 120 3.03 19.68 -11.58
N LYS A 121 2.79 18.41 -11.81
CA LYS A 121 1.80 17.91 -12.78
C LYS A 121 0.95 16.83 -12.15
N PHE A 122 -0.28 16.69 -12.66
CA PHE A 122 -1.10 15.52 -12.40
C PHE A 122 -0.54 14.31 -13.14
N VAL A 123 -0.58 13.15 -12.48
CA VAL A 123 -0.33 11.87 -13.12
C VAL A 123 -1.64 11.44 -13.79
N GLU A 124 -1.57 11.22 -15.08
CA GLU A 124 -2.66 10.68 -15.90
C GLU A 124 -2.62 9.13 -15.84
N ASP A 125 -3.71 8.49 -16.20
CA ASP A 125 -3.82 7.02 -16.35
C ASP A 125 -3.45 6.23 -15.08
N LEU A 126 -3.98 6.66 -13.93
CA LEU A 126 -3.82 5.92 -12.69
C LEU A 126 -4.63 4.61 -12.73
N PRO A 127 -4.06 3.49 -12.25
CA PRO A 127 -4.82 2.25 -12.12
C PRO A 127 -5.96 2.41 -11.08
N PRO A 128 -7.04 1.60 -11.17
CA PRO A 128 -8.11 1.62 -10.18
C PRO A 128 -7.58 1.37 -8.76
N VAL A 129 -8.06 2.16 -7.77
CA VAL A 129 -7.72 1.95 -6.34
C VAL A 129 -8.48 0.75 -5.75
N SER A 130 -9.64 0.44 -6.32
CA SER A 130 -10.50 -0.64 -5.86
C SER A 130 -9.86 -2.00 -6.15
N GLY A 131 -9.81 -2.87 -5.12
CA GLY A 131 -9.25 -4.22 -5.26
C GLY A 131 -7.74 -4.35 -5.03
N LEU A 132 -6.97 -3.25 -5.06
CA LEU A 132 -5.54 -3.32 -4.78
C LEU A 132 -5.27 -3.56 -3.29
N THR A 133 -4.24 -4.32 -2.95
CA THR A 133 -3.71 -4.41 -1.58
C THR A 133 -2.97 -3.11 -1.20
N ALA A 134 -2.62 -2.93 0.08
CA ALA A 134 -1.83 -1.77 0.49
C ALA A 134 -0.46 -1.74 -0.19
N GLU A 135 0.16 -2.88 -0.35
CA GLU A 135 1.43 -3.06 -1.04
C GLU A 135 1.32 -2.71 -2.53
N GLN A 136 0.31 -3.25 -3.21
CA GLN A 136 0.05 -2.90 -4.61
C GLN A 136 -0.23 -1.41 -4.81
N LEU A 137 -0.86 -0.73 -3.85
CA LEU A 137 -1.01 0.72 -3.89
C LEU A 137 0.33 1.43 -3.78
N LEU A 138 1.17 1.03 -2.80
CA LEU A 138 2.50 1.60 -2.57
C LEU A 138 3.39 1.50 -3.81
N THR A 139 3.34 0.38 -4.50
CA THR A 139 4.18 0.11 -5.68
C THR A 139 3.54 0.50 -7.01
N SER A 140 2.29 0.95 -6.99
CA SER A 140 1.60 1.47 -8.17
C SER A 140 1.99 2.92 -8.48
N ALA A 141 1.46 3.44 -9.59
CA ALA A 141 1.61 4.84 -9.98
C ALA A 141 1.06 5.84 -8.95
N HIS A 142 0.26 5.41 -7.96
CA HIS A 142 -0.24 6.27 -6.90
C HIS A 142 0.87 6.74 -5.97
N PHE A 143 1.76 5.85 -5.54
CA PHE A 143 2.85 6.15 -4.60
C PHE A 143 4.22 6.04 -5.26
N GLY A 144 4.40 5.14 -6.22
CA GLY A 144 5.60 5.03 -7.06
C GLY A 144 6.82 4.49 -6.34
N LEU A 145 6.63 3.65 -5.31
CA LEU A 145 7.73 2.88 -4.74
C LEU A 145 8.13 1.76 -5.72
N SER A 146 9.42 1.49 -5.81
CA SER A 146 9.92 0.34 -6.58
C SER A 146 9.57 -0.97 -5.89
N SER A 147 9.70 -1.00 -4.57
CA SER A 147 9.50 -2.17 -3.74
C SER A 147 9.09 -1.78 -2.32
N THR A 148 8.53 -2.72 -1.57
CA THR A 148 8.23 -2.61 -0.14
C THR A 148 9.10 -3.56 0.70
N ILE A 149 10.02 -4.26 0.07
CA ILE A 149 10.96 -5.19 0.68
C ILE A 149 12.17 -4.42 1.19
N ASP A 150 12.84 -4.97 2.18
CA ASP A 150 14.12 -4.47 2.65
C ASP A 150 15.11 -4.39 1.47
N PRO A 151 15.79 -3.25 1.26
CA PRO A 151 16.69 -3.06 0.12
C PRO A 151 17.82 -4.09 0.01
N GLU A 152 18.30 -4.61 1.15
CA GLU A 152 19.35 -5.66 1.14
C GLU A 152 18.78 -6.98 0.60
N VAL A 153 17.54 -7.31 1.00
CA VAL A 153 16.84 -8.51 0.53
C VAL A 153 16.46 -8.37 -0.94
N GLU A 154 16.03 -7.17 -1.36
CA GLU A 154 15.72 -6.86 -2.76
C GLU A 154 16.96 -7.10 -3.65
N ALA A 155 18.13 -6.58 -3.25
CA ALA A 155 19.38 -6.80 -3.97
C ALA A 155 19.78 -8.29 -4.03
N GLU A 156 19.52 -9.05 -2.95
CA GLU A 156 19.76 -10.50 -2.95
C GLU A 156 18.84 -11.25 -3.92
N PHE A 157 17.59 -10.81 -4.06
CA PHE A 157 16.69 -11.36 -5.06
C PHE A 157 17.13 -11.02 -6.48
N GLU A 158 17.51 -9.77 -6.76
CA GLU A 158 18.01 -9.37 -8.07
C GLU A 158 19.24 -10.22 -8.46
N GLU A 159 20.19 -10.39 -7.56
CA GLU A 159 21.37 -11.23 -7.77
C GLU A 159 20.99 -12.71 -8.02
N TYR A 160 20.05 -13.24 -7.22
CA TYR A 160 19.55 -14.61 -7.35
C TYR A 160 18.94 -14.87 -8.72
N TYR A 161 18.05 -13.97 -9.17
CA TYR A 161 17.37 -14.13 -10.45
C TYR A 161 18.30 -13.87 -11.64
N ASP A 162 19.29 -12.96 -11.53
CA ASP A 162 20.31 -12.79 -12.57
C ASP A 162 21.13 -14.07 -12.76
N LEU A 163 21.57 -14.69 -11.68
CA LEU A 163 22.30 -15.95 -11.74
C LEU A 163 21.46 -17.09 -12.32
N LEU A 164 20.19 -17.19 -11.94
CA LEU A 164 19.27 -18.18 -12.51
C LEU A 164 19.03 -17.95 -13.99
N TYR A 165 18.82 -16.71 -14.40
CA TYR A 165 18.62 -16.36 -15.80
C TYR A 165 19.84 -16.74 -16.65
N ARG A 166 21.06 -16.42 -16.18
CA ARG A 166 22.31 -16.80 -16.86
C ARG A 166 22.46 -18.31 -16.96
N GLN A 167 22.14 -19.03 -15.88
CA GLN A 167 22.14 -20.48 -15.89
C GLN A 167 21.14 -21.06 -16.89
N ALA A 168 19.93 -20.53 -16.94
CA ALA A 168 18.87 -20.96 -17.86
C ALA A 168 19.24 -20.70 -19.34
N LYS A 169 20.00 -19.63 -19.59
CA LYS A 169 20.49 -19.28 -20.94
C LYS A 169 21.65 -20.17 -21.40
N GLY A 170 22.19 -21.01 -20.52
CA GLY A 170 23.33 -21.90 -20.84
C GLY A 170 24.69 -21.23 -20.66
N ASP A 171 24.76 -20.07 -20.00
CA ASP A 171 26.00 -19.43 -19.67
C ASP A 171 26.78 -20.29 -18.64
N ALA A 172 28.09 -20.50 -18.88
CA ALA A 172 28.92 -21.19 -17.92
C ALA A 172 29.14 -20.34 -16.66
N LEU A 173 28.45 -20.70 -15.58
CA LEU A 173 28.66 -20.07 -14.28
C LEU A 173 29.94 -20.60 -13.64
N SER A 174 30.70 -19.71 -12.99
CA SER A 174 31.83 -20.10 -12.18
C SER A 174 31.39 -20.90 -10.94
N GLU A 175 32.32 -21.68 -10.35
CA GLU A 175 32.04 -22.39 -9.08
C GLU A 175 31.62 -21.44 -7.97
N ASP A 176 32.21 -20.24 -7.90
CA ASP A 176 31.81 -19.20 -6.95
C ASP A 176 30.38 -18.74 -7.19
N SER A 177 29.95 -18.54 -8.45
CA SER A 177 28.61 -18.16 -8.81
C SER A 177 27.58 -19.24 -8.45
N LEU A 178 27.90 -20.50 -8.63
CA LEU A 178 27.03 -21.62 -8.23
C LEU A 178 26.91 -21.73 -6.70
N SER A 179 28.04 -21.59 -5.98
CA SER A 179 28.02 -21.54 -4.51
C SER A 179 27.19 -20.36 -3.98
N ARG A 180 27.31 -19.20 -4.63
CA ARG A 180 26.52 -17.99 -4.30
C ARG A 180 25.04 -18.20 -4.55
N LEU A 181 24.66 -18.84 -5.65
CA LEU A 181 23.28 -19.18 -5.98
C LEU A 181 22.63 -20.09 -4.91
N ASP A 182 23.35 -21.14 -4.47
CA ASP A 182 22.87 -22.04 -3.42
C ASP A 182 22.74 -21.31 -2.06
N THR A 183 23.65 -20.38 -1.77
CA THR A 183 23.60 -19.55 -0.56
C THR A 183 22.38 -18.62 -0.57
N LEU A 184 22.18 -17.90 -1.67
CA LEU A 184 21.04 -17.01 -1.85
C LEU A 184 19.72 -17.77 -1.79
N ARG A 185 19.62 -18.93 -2.45
CA ARG A 185 18.45 -19.80 -2.40
C ARG A 185 18.09 -20.18 -0.97
N SER A 186 19.08 -20.62 -0.18
CA SER A 186 18.86 -21.04 1.20
C SER A 186 18.44 -19.88 2.09
N ARG A 187 19.07 -18.73 1.92
CA ARG A 187 18.81 -17.51 2.70
C ARG A 187 17.44 -16.92 2.39
N LEU A 188 17.10 -16.78 1.11
CA LEU A 188 15.79 -16.28 0.67
C LEU A 188 14.65 -17.22 1.07
N ALA A 189 14.86 -18.54 1.02
CA ALA A 189 13.90 -19.52 1.51
C ALA A 189 13.66 -19.40 3.03
N ALA A 190 14.72 -19.12 3.81
CA ALA A 190 14.63 -18.97 5.27
C ALA A 190 14.01 -17.63 5.70
N SER A 191 14.14 -16.57 4.91
CA SER A 191 13.59 -15.25 5.23
C SER A 191 12.05 -15.20 5.18
N GLY A 192 11.39 -16.24 4.69
CA GLY A 192 9.94 -16.27 4.48
C GLY A 192 9.48 -15.30 3.38
N ALA A 193 10.40 -14.60 2.74
CA ALA A 193 10.14 -13.80 1.55
C ALA A 193 9.84 -14.77 0.40
N ARG A 194 8.61 -15.26 0.37
CA ARG A 194 8.15 -16.14 -0.70
C ARG A 194 7.95 -15.31 -1.96
N THR A 195 8.52 -15.82 -3.02
CA THR A 195 8.18 -15.60 -4.41
C THR A 195 6.75 -15.14 -4.61
N GLY A 196 6.57 -13.98 -5.24
CA GLY A 196 5.27 -13.37 -5.52
C GLY A 196 5.01 -12.03 -4.84
N ILE A 197 5.96 -11.51 -4.04
CA ILE A 197 5.85 -10.23 -3.34
C ILE A 197 6.63 -9.11 -4.03
N PHE A 198 7.21 -9.38 -5.19
CA PHE A 198 7.86 -8.32 -5.96
C PHE A 198 6.80 -7.50 -6.66
N SER A 199 6.62 -6.33 -6.15
CA SER A 199 5.74 -5.32 -6.72
C SER A 199 6.52 -4.33 -7.59
N GLY A 200 7.46 -4.83 -8.33
CA GLY A 200 7.89 -4.19 -9.54
C GLY A 200 6.70 -3.99 -10.49
N THR A 201 6.93 -3.63 -11.70
CA THR A 201 5.86 -3.54 -12.70
C THR A 201 5.16 -4.91 -12.79
N ARG A 202 3.90 -4.93 -13.26
CA ARG A 202 3.17 -6.20 -13.53
C ARG A 202 4.00 -7.16 -14.39
N LEU A 203 4.93 -6.62 -15.16
CA LEU A 203 5.84 -7.35 -16.01
C LEU A 203 6.93 -8.06 -15.20
N ASP A 204 7.52 -7.38 -14.20
CA ASP A 204 8.51 -7.99 -13.31
C ASP A 204 7.89 -9.16 -12.56
N GLN A 205 6.66 -9.01 -12.06
CA GLN A 205 5.92 -10.10 -11.42
C GLN A 205 5.73 -11.30 -12.37
N LEU A 206 5.37 -11.06 -13.62
CA LEU A 206 5.18 -12.13 -14.61
C LEU A 206 6.51 -12.85 -14.93
N VAL A 207 7.61 -12.11 -15.00
CA VAL A 207 8.94 -12.70 -15.23
C VAL A 207 9.35 -13.58 -14.04
N TYR A 208 9.21 -13.07 -12.81
CA TYR A 208 9.54 -13.82 -11.59
C TYR A 208 8.63 -15.05 -11.44
N GLU A 209 7.30 -14.92 -11.67
CA GLU A 209 6.38 -16.05 -11.65
C GLU A 209 6.73 -17.12 -12.72
N ALA A 210 7.15 -16.68 -13.90
CA ALA A 210 7.57 -17.60 -14.96
C ALA A 210 8.85 -18.35 -14.58
N VAL A 211 9.86 -17.66 -14.03
CA VAL A 211 11.10 -18.27 -13.53
C VAL A 211 10.80 -19.24 -12.39
N ASP A 212 9.96 -18.86 -11.42
CA ASP A 212 9.57 -19.73 -10.32
C ASP A 212 8.83 -20.99 -10.77
N LYS A 213 7.91 -20.85 -11.73
CA LYS A 213 7.19 -21.99 -12.31
C LYS A 213 8.15 -22.94 -13.02
N LEU A 214 9.14 -22.39 -13.73
CA LEU A 214 10.19 -23.19 -14.36
C LEU A 214 11.03 -23.95 -13.33
N ILE A 215 11.42 -23.29 -12.24
CA ILE A 215 12.19 -23.91 -11.13
C ILE A 215 11.33 -24.97 -10.40
N ALA A 216 10.05 -24.67 -10.10
CA ALA A 216 9.16 -25.60 -9.42
C ALA A 216 8.78 -26.82 -10.26
N ALA A 217 8.69 -26.67 -11.58
CA ALA A 217 8.41 -27.77 -12.51
C ALA A 217 9.61 -28.70 -12.69
N THR A 218 10.77 -28.34 -12.15
CA THR A 218 12.05 -29.01 -12.43
C THR A 218 12.79 -29.32 -11.14
N PRO A 219 12.37 -30.37 -10.38
CA PRO A 219 12.93 -30.67 -9.07
C PRO A 219 14.38 -31.20 -9.09
N GLU A 220 14.95 -31.48 -10.24
CA GLU A 220 16.32 -31.99 -10.35
C GLU A 220 17.25 -30.91 -10.92
N ARG A 221 18.48 -30.88 -10.36
CA ARG A 221 19.60 -29.95 -10.67
C ARG A 221 19.94 -29.85 -12.17
N ASN A 222 19.53 -30.84 -12.99
CA ASN A 222 19.84 -30.94 -14.41
C ASN A 222 18.73 -30.48 -15.36
N ALA A 223 17.66 -29.96 -14.83
CA ALA A 223 16.49 -29.75 -15.66
C ALA A 223 16.39 -28.35 -16.28
N ILE A 224 17.26 -27.42 -15.84
CA ILE A 224 17.45 -26.13 -16.54
C ILE A 224 18.16 -26.35 -17.90
N GLU A 225 18.95 -27.38 -18.02
CA GLU A 225 19.57 -27.83 -19.30
C GLU A 225 18.53 -28.34 -20.32
N SER A 226 17.28 -28.51 -19.91
CA SER A 226 16.20 -29.05 -20.75
C SER A 226 15.21 -28.02 -21.28
N LEU A 227 15.43 -26.72 -21.07
CA LEU A 227 14.60 -25.67 -21.67
C LEU A 227 14.75 -25.73 -23.20
N ASN A 228 13.62 -25.78 -23.89
CA ASN A 228 13.63 -25.71 -25.35
C ASN A 228 13.88 -24.27 -25.83
N GLU A 229 14.34 -24.12 -27.07
CA GLU A 229 14.68 -22.82 -27.67
C GLU A 229 13.50 -21.81 -27.62
N ALA A 230 12.25 -22.27 -27.68
CA ALA A 230 11.08 -21.40 -27.58
C ALA A 230 10.91 -20.83 -26.17
N GLN A 231 11.15 -21.63 -25.12
CA GLN A 231 11.08 -21.20 -23.72
C GLN A 231 12.22 -20.24 -23.38
N ILE A 232 13.42 -20.45 -23.94
CA ILE A 232 14.55 -19.53 -23.78
C ILE A 232 14.25 -18.20 -24.46
N THR A 233 13.67 -18.22 -25.65
CA THR A 233 13.31 -17.01 -26.40
C THR A 233 12.24 -16.21 -25.67
N GLU A 234 11.26 -16.88 -25.08
CA GLU A 234 10.19 -16.24 -24.31
C GLU A 234 10.75 -15.60 -23.02
N LEU A 235 11.64 -16.29 -22.30
CA LEU A 235 12.37 -15.77 -21.13
C LEU A 235 13.22 -14.55 -21.50
N ASP A 236 13.96 -14.59 -22.61
CA ASP A 236 14.77 -13.49 -23.12
C ASP A 236 13.90 -12.26 -23.43
N ALA A 237 12.76 -12.47 -24.09
CA ALA A 237 11.84 -11.39 -24.41
C ALA A 237 11.27 -10.71 -23.14
N LEU A 238 10.83 -11.52 -22.18
CA LEU A 238 10.30 -11.04 -20.90
C LEU A 238 11.39 -10.32 -20.08
N TRP A 239 12.61 -10.87 -20.00
CA TRP A 239 13.73 -10.28 -19.28
C TRP A 239 14.18 -8.95 -19.88
N ASN A 240 14.33 -8.86 -21.18
CA ASN A 240 14.73 -7.64 -21.89
C ASN A 240 13.66 -6.54 -21.74
N GLN A 241 12.40 -6.93 -21.72
CA GLN A 241 11.28 -6.00 -21.51
C GLN A 241 11.25 -5.50 -20.06
N ALA A 242 11.52 -6.36 -19.05
CA ALA A 242 11.61 -5.98 -17.64
C ALA A 242 12.84 -5.10 -17.36
N ALA A 243 14.00 -5.43 -17.94
CA ALA A 243 15.24 -4.69 -17.77
C ALA A 243 15.29 -3.34 -18.53
N GLY A 244 14.23 -2.99 -19.27
CA GLY A 244 14.17 -1.74 -20.02
C GLY A 244 15.20 -1.65 -21.16
N ARG A 245 15.64 -2.80 -21.70
CA ARG A 245 16.62 -2.93 -22.79
C ARG A 245 15.95 -3.24 -24.10
#